data_8582cda68a8ec0f54fab90166d84a7c5
#
_entry.id   8582cda68a8ec0f54fab90166d84a7c5
#
_cell.length_a   1.000
_cell.length_b   1.000
_cell.length_c   1.000
_cell.angle_alpha   90.00
_cell.angle_beta   90.00
_cell.angle_gamma   90.00
#
_symmetry.space_group_name_H-M   'P 1'
#
loop_
_entity.id
_entity.type
_entity.pdbx_description
1 polymer ?
#
loop_
_entity_poly.entity_id
_entity_poly.type
_entity_poly.pdbx_seq_one_letter_code
_entity_poly.pdbx_strand_id
1 'polypeptide(L)'
;MAMHKGKTINVALVGNPNCGKTSLFNFASGAHEHVGNYSGVTVDAKAGTFHQNGYTFKIVDLPGTYSLSAYTPEELYVRKHLNEEQPDIVINVVDASNLERNLYLTCQLIDMDVRMVIALNMYDELERHGNKFDHNSLSRMIGTPIVPTISKTGFGIEELFNRVIKVYEEEDPVLRHIHINYGDVLEKAIYPVRHALKLNGNVSKSLYKRYLAIKLLEGDPEVESFVKIGRAHV
;
A
#
# COMPACT_ATOMS: atom_id res chain seq x y z
N MET A 1 31.81 -16.52 14.74
CA MET A 1 30.66 -15.60 14.68
C MET A 1 30.00 -15.78 13.31
N ALA A 2 28.88 -16.48 13.25
CA ALA A 2 28.12 -16.59 11.99
C ALA A 2 27.51 -15.23 11.71
N MET A 3 27.89 -14.61 10.59
CA MET A 3 27.20 -13.45 10.07
C MET A 3 25.76 -13.89 9.75
N HIS A 4 24.79 -13.48 10.57
CA HIS A 4 23.41 -13.55 10.16
C HIS A 4 23.29 -12.65 8.92
N LYS A 5 23.12 -13.26 7.74
CA LYS A 5 22.65 -12.54 6.55
C LYS A 5 21.32 -11.89 6.94
N GLY A 6 21.31 -10.57 7.12
CA GLY A 6 20.10 -9.86 7.48
C GLY A 6 18.99 -10.15 6.46
N LYS A 7 17.77 -10.38 6.94
CA LYS A 7 16.60 -10.55 6.06
C LYS A 7 16.33 -9.24 5.33
N THR A 8 16.00 -9.31 4.07
CA THR A 8 15.63 -8.14 3.26
C THR A 8 14.12 -8.09 3.11
N ILE A 9 13.53 -6.92 3.32
CA ILE A 9 12.10 -6.63 3.15
C ILE A 9 11.97 -5.56 2.06
N ASN A 10 11.22 -5.85 0.99
CA ASN A 10 10.90 -4.90 -0.06
C ASN A 10 9.65 -4.11 0.35
N VAL A 11 9.79 -2.79 0.42
CA VAL A 11 8.75 -1.89 0.93
C VAL A 11 8.38 -0.87 -0.13
N ALA A 12 7.09 -0.73 -0.43
CA ALA A 12 6.57 0.37 -1.23
C ALA A 12 5.91 1.41 -0.32
N LEU A 13 6.28 2.69 -0.47
CA LEU A 13 5.57 3.80 0.15
C LEU A 13 4.48 4.28 -0.80
N VAL A 14 3.25 4.25 -0.31
CA VAL A 14 2.04 4.69 -1.03
C VAL A 14 1.35 5.77 -0.17
N GLY A 15 0.69 6.71 -0.80
CA GLY A 15 -0.08 7.74 -0.08
C GLY A 15 -0.49 8.90 -0.97
N ASN A 16 -1.38 9.72 -0.46
CA ASN A 16 -1.88 10.89 -1.18
C ASN A 16 -0.77 11.92 -1.41
N PRO A 17 -0.88 12.78 -2.44
CA PRO A 17 -0.01 13.94 -2.56
C PRO A 17 0.01 14.76 -1.26
N ASN A 18 1.19 15.22 -0.87
CA ASN A 18 1.43 16.06 0.31
C ASN A 18 1.15 15.42 1.69
N CYS A 19 0.92 14.11 1.79
CA CYS A 19 0.79 13.40 3.07
C CYS A 19 2.11 13.23 3.85
N GLY A 20 3.23 13.75 3.31
CA GLY A 20 4.55 13.64 3.93
C GLY A 20 5.32 12.36 3.61
N LYS A 21 4.91 11.63 2.58
CA LYS A 21 5.52 10.36 2.12
C LYS A 21 7.02 10.53 1.81
N THR A 22 7.40 11.51 0.99
CA THR A 22 8.80 11.79 0.66
C THR A 22 9.61 12.24 1.89
N SER A 23 8.99 12.94 2.84
CA SER A 23 9.67 13.28 4.11
C SER A 23 9.97 12.04 4.93
N LEU A 24 9.04 11.08 4.99
CA LEU A 24 9.24 9.78 5.63
C LEU A 24 10.35 8.99 4.94
N PHE A 25 10.32 8.93 3.60
CA PHE A 25 11.36 8.29 2.80
C PHE A 25 12.74 8.88 3.08
N ASN A 26 12.88 10.21 3.01
CA ASN A 26 14.15 10.89 3.24
C ASN A 26 14.67 10.68 4.65
N PHE A 27 13.79 10.67 5.65
CA PHE A 27 14.18 10.39 7.03
C PHE A 27 14.70 8.95 7.20
N ALA A 28 14.02 7.98 6.60
CA ALA A 28 14.39 6.57 6.69
C ALA A 28 15.65 6.25 5.88
N SER A 29 15.74 6.70 4.62
CA SER A 29 16.87 6.37 3.73
C SER A 29 18.14 7.16 4.01
N GLY A 30 18.03 8.32 4.68
CA GLY A 30 19.16 9.21 4.96
C GLY A 30 19.87 9.66 3.67
N ALA A 31 21.22 9.60 3.67
CA ALA A 31 22.05 9.98 2.52
C ALA A 31 22.20 8.87 1.44
N HIS A 32 21.48 7.75 1.58
CA HIS A 32 21.62 6.58 0.69
C HIS A 32 20.51 6.50 -0.36
N GLU A 33 20.17 7.65 -0.97
CA GLU A 33 19.20 7.71 -2.05
C GLU A 33 19.82 7.32 -3.40
N HIS A 34 19.11 6.48 -4.14
CA HIS A 34 19.33 6.27 -5.57
C HIS A 34 18.06 6.65 -6.32
N VAL A 35 18.17 7.64 -7.21
CA VAL A 35 17.10 7.96 -8.17
C VAL A 35 17.14 6.89 -9.26
N GLY A 36 16.18 6.01 -9.27
CA GLY A 36 16.01 5.02 -10.33
C GLY A 36 14.93 5.49 -11.30
N ASN A 37 15.32 5.79 -12.56
CA ASN A 37 14.34 5.94 -13.63
C ASN A 37 13.92 4.54 -14.07
N TYR A 38 12.70 4.15 -13.74
CA TYR A 38 12.11 2.93 -14.28
C TYR A 38 11.71 3.19 -15.74
N SER A 39 12.22 2.35 -16.66
CA SER A 39 12.02 2.49 -18.10
C SER A 39 10.54 2.39 -18.47
N GLY A 40 10.02 3.41 -19.14
CA GLY A 40 8.73 3.38 -19.81
C GLY A 40 7.64 4.33 -19.29
N VAL A 41 7.84 5.05 -18.18
CA VAL A 41 6.92 6.08 -17.70
C VAL A 41 7.71 7.29 -17.20
N THR A 42 7.27 8.51 -17.54
CA THR A 42 7.89 9.78 -17.13
C THR A 42 7.60 10.13 -15.66
N VAL A 43 7.61 9.11 -14.78
CA VAL A 43 7.28 9.28 -13.36
C VAL A 43 8.48 8.84 -12.53
N ASP A 44 9.02 9.75 -11.74
CA ASP A 44 10.19 9.49 -10.89
C ASP A 44 9.78 8.73 -9.63
N ALA A 45 10.22 7.49 -9.49
CA ALA A 45 10.22 6.77 -8.22
C ALA A 45 11.63 6.81 -7.61
N LYS A 46 11.72 7.08 -6.32
CA LYS A 46 12.98 7.07 -5.58
C LYS A 46 13.14 5.75 -4.85
N ALA A 47 14.34 5.19 -4.88
CA ALA A 47 14.67 3.99 -4.12
C ALA A 47 15.73 4.30 -3.06
N GLY A 48 15.61 3.69 -1.90
CA GLY A 48 16.53 3.86 -0.78
C GLY A 48 16.64 2.61 0.07
N THR A 49 17.60 2.61 0.98
CA THR A 49 17.82 1.49 1.89
C THR A 49 17.86 1.98 3.33
N PHE A 50 17.19 1.24 4.21
CA PHE A 50 17.17 1.46 5.64
C PHE A 50 17.53 0.17 6.39
N HIS A 51 18.19 0.30 7.54
CA HIS A 51 18.60 -0.85 8.36
C HIS A 51 18.09 -0.70 9.78
N GLN A 52 17.37 -1.72 10.27
CA GLN A 52 16.91 -1.76 11.66
C GLN A 52 16.74 -3.21 12.13
N ASN A 53 17.14 -3.49 13.37
CA ASN A 53 16.96 -4.78 14.06
C ASN A 53 17.42 -6.01 13.24
N GLY A 54 18.51 -5.88 12.48
CA GLY A 54 19.04 -6.97 11.65
C GLY A 54 18.31 -7.17 10.31
N TYR A 55 17.34 -6.31 9.99
CA TYR A 55 16.67 -6.29 8.70
C TYR A 55 17.19 -5.17 7.80
N THR A 56 17.18 -5.43 6.52
CA THR A 56 17.44 -4.45 5.47
C THR A 56 16.15 -4.17 4.73
N PHE A 57 15.67 -2.94 4.78
CA PHE A 57 14.50 -2.49 4.04
C PHE A 57 14.94 -1.85 2.73
N LYS A 58 14.46 -2.38 1.61
CA LYS A 58 14.55 -1.73 0.31
C LYS A 58 13.26 -0.96 0.08
N ILE A 59 13.34 0.34 0.13
CA ILE A 59 12.17 1.22 0.14
C ILE A 59 12.06 1.89 -1.22
N VAL A 60 10.88 1.86 -1.83
CA VAL A 60 10.55 2.61 -3.04
C VAL A 60 9.50 3.66 -2.69
N ASP A 61 9.81 4.95 -2.91
CA ASP A 61 8.87 6.07 -2.79
C ASP A 61 8.08 6.20 -4.09
N LEU A 62 6.84 5.72 -4.10
CA LEU A 62 5.98 5.80 -5.26
C LEU A 62 5.35 7.20 -5.39
N PRO A 63 4.92 7.61 -6.59
CA PRO A 63 4.20 8.87 -6.78
C PRO A 63 3.01 9.01 -5.86
N GLY A 64 2.71 10.26 -5.45
CA GLY A 64 1.50 10.54 -4.68
C GLY A 64 0.25 10.35 -5.54
N THR A 65 -0.71 9.59 -5.02
CA THR A 65 -1.97 9.34 -5.73
C THR A 65 -3.15 9.33 -4.76
N TYR A 66 -4.33 9.72 -5.25
CA TYR A 66 -5.57 9.67 -4.46
C TYR A 66 -6.34 8.37 -4.64
N SER A 67 -6.05 7.64 -5.72
CA SER A 67 -6.73 6.39 -6.06
C SER A 67 -5.83 5.47 -6.90
N LEU A 68 -6.29 4.24 -7.13
CA LEU A 68 -5.66 3.26 -8.03
C LEU A 68 -6.53 3.04 -9.28
N SER A 69 -7.25 4.07 -9.72
CA SER A 69 -8.23 3.99 -10.82
C SER A 69 -7.63 4.10 -12.22
N ALA A 70 -6.32 4.39 -12.35
CA ALA A 70 -5.62 4.51 -13.62
C ALA A 70 -6.11 5.65 -14.55
N TYR A 71 -6.68 6.72 -13.98
CA TYR A 71 -7.02 7.92 -14.73
C TYR A 71 -5.82 8.85 -14.96
N THR A 72 -4.82 8.78 -14.10
CA THR A 72 -3.58 9.54 -14.21
C THR A 72 -2.38 8.62 -14.42
N PRO A 73 -1.27 9.11 -15.02
CA PRO A 73 -0.04 8.35 -15.15
C PRO A 73 0.49 7.86 -13.79
N GLU A 74 0.37 8.67 -12.74
CA GLU A 74 0.81 8.36 -11.38
C GLU A 74 -0.01 7.19 -10.80
N GLU A 75 -1.34 7.24 -10.92
CA GLU A 75 -2.23 6.17 -10.48
C GLU A 75 -1.91 4.85 -11.18
N LEU A 76 -1.73 4.92 -12.50
CA LEU A 76 -1.38 3.76 -13.31
C LEU A 76 -0.03 3.18 -12.89
N TYR A 77 0.97 4.05 -12.65
CA TYR A 77 2.29 3.63 -12.22
C TYR A 77 2.25 2.91 -10.87
N VAL A 78 1.59 3.52 -9.85
CA VAL A 78 1.45 2.90 -8.53
C VAL A 78 0.76 1.54 -8.63
N ARG A 79 -0.34 1.45 -9.40
CA ARG A 79 -1.08 0.20 -9.61
C ARG A 79 -0.22 -0.88 -10.27
N LYS A 80 0.53 -0.53 -11.32
CA LYS A 80 1.45 -1.46 -12.01
C LYS A 80 2.56 -1.93 -11.06
N HIS A 81 3.19 -1.01 -10.34
CA HIS A 81 4.24 -1.35 -9.39
C HIS A 81 3.74 -2.37 -8.34
N LEU A 82 2.57 -2.13 -7.74
CA LEU A 82 2.00 -3.04 -6.75
C LEU A 82 1.67 -4.42 -7.33
N ASN A 83 1.22 -4.48 -8.58
CA ASN A 83 0.86 -5.73 -9.25
C ASN A 83 2.07 -6.52 -9.76
N GLU A 84 3.07 -5.85 -10.31
CA GLU A 84 4.22 -6.45 -10.99
C GLU A 84 5.37 -6.75 -10.03
N GLU A 85 5.76 -5.76 -9.22
CA GLU A 85 6.88 -5.88 -8.27
C GLU A 85 6.50 -6.60 -6.98
N GLN A 86 5.21 -6.61 -6.63
CA GLN A 86 4.66 -7.31 -5.45
C GLN A 86 5.50 -7.10 -4.18
N PRO A 87 5.60 -5.85 -3.67
CA PRO A 87 6.40 -5.58 -2.49
C PRO A 87 5.95 -6.46 -1.31
N ASP A 88 6.87 -6.84 -0.46
CA ASP A 88 6.57 -7.66 0.73
C ASP A 88 5.60 -6.93 1.66
N ILE A 89 5.80 -5.61 1.81
CA ILE A 89 4.96 -4.73 2.66
C ILE A 89 4.71 -3.40 1.95
N VAL A 90 3.50 -2.90 2.06
CA VAL A 90 3.13 -1.53 1.68
C VAL A 90 3.05 -0.68 2.95
N ILE A 91 3.77 0.44 2.99
CA ILE A 91 3.52 1.49 3.99
C ILE A 91 2.60 2.52 3.35
N ASN A 92 1.36 2.58 3.82
CA ASN A 92 0.40 3.60 3.40
C ASN A 92 0.53 4.84 4.30
N VAL A 93 1.06 5.93 3.74
CA VAL A 93 1.23 7.19 4.45
C VAL A 93 -0.05 8.01 4.35
N VAL A 94 -0.69 8.21 5.50
CA VAL A 94 -1.99 8.85 5.65
C VAL A 94 -1.81 10.16 6.42
N ASP A 95 -2.34 11.24 5.90
CA ASP A 95 -2.39 12.53 6.59
C ASP A 95 -3.46 12.50 7.69
N ALA A 96 -3.03 12.60 8.95
CA ALA A 96 -3.91 12.56 10.12
C ALA A 96 -4.88 13.75 10.18
N SER A 97 -4.52 14.88 9.59
CA SER A 97 -5.37 16.07 9.55
C SER A 97 -6.48 16.00 8.49
N ASN A 98 -6.38 15.04 7.53
CA ASN A 98 -7.31 14.88 6.40
C ASN A 98 -7.64 13.40 6.15
N LEU A 99 -8.08 12.69 7.18
CA LEU A 99 -8.31 11.25 7.18
C LEU A 99 -9.27 10.79 6.11
N GLU A 100 -10.44 11.40 5.99
CA GLU A 100 -11.52 10.98 5.09
C GLU A 100 -11.00 10.83 3.65
N ARG A 101 -10.29 11.85 3.16
CA ARG A 101 -9.72 11.83 1.81
C ARG A 101 -8.65 10.75 1.63
N ASN A 102 -7.85 10.51 2.66
CA ASN A 102 -6.75 9.56 2.60
C ASN A 102 -7.22 8.10 2.73
N LEU A 103 -8.31 7.87 3.47
CA LEU A 103 -8.86 6.52 3.64
C LEU A 103 -9.43 5.92 2.36
N TYR A 104 -9.76 6.74 1.35
CA TYR A 104 -10.21 6.21 0.05
C TYR A 104 -9.15 5.32 -0.61
N LEU A 105 -7.90 5.79 -0.67
CA LEU A 105 -6.78 4.99 -1.17
C LEU A 105 -6.53 3.77 -0.28
N THR A 106 -6.65 3.93 1.04
CA THR A 106 -6.52 2.82 2.01
C THR A 106 -7.53 1.70 1.72
N CYS A 107 -8.79 2.06 1.41
CA CYS A 107 -9.82 1.08 1.04
C CYS A 107 -9.44 0.27 -0.20
N GLN A 108 -8.89 0.92 -1.22
CA GLN A 108 -8.45 0.24 -2.44
C GLN A 108 -7.25 -0.69 -2.19
N LEU A 109 -6.32 -0.31 -1.31
CA LEU A 109 -5.22 -1.17 -0.89
C LEU A 109 -5.72 -2.40 -0.11
N ILE A 110 -6.75 -2.23 0.73
CA ILE A 110 -7.42 -3.35 1.42
C ILE A 110 -8.07 -4.30 0.40
N ASP A 111 -8.76 -3.77 -0.61
CA ASP A 111 -9.35 -4.60 -1.67
C ASP A 111 -8.31 -5.33 -2.52
N MET A 112 -7.11 -4.77 -2.65
CA MET A 112 -5.95 -5.45 -3.24
C MET A 112 -5.35 -6.52 -2.33
N ASP A 113 -5.81 -6.63 -1.06
CA ASP A 113 -5.31 -7.61 -0.10
C ASP A 113 -3.77 -7.55 0.10
N VAL A 114 -3.19 -6.36 -0.02
CA VAL A 114 -1.76 -6.16 0.19
C VAL A 114 -1.44 -6.17 1.69
N ARG A 115 -0.31 -6.75 2.07
CA ARG A 115 0.19 -6.63 3.45
C ARG A 115 0.60 -5.19 3.69
N MET A 116 -0.02 -4.55 4.66
CA MET A 116 0.08 -3.10 4.82
C MET A 116 0.27 -2.69 6.29
N VAL A 117 1.04 -1.62 6.48
CA VAL A 117 1.08 -0.83 7.72
C VAL A 117 0.72 0.61 7.38
N ILE A 118 -0.11 1.25 8.18
CA ILE A 118 -0.47 2.65 8.00
C ILE A 118 0.44 3.53 8.86
N ALA A 119 1.16 4.43 8.21
CA ALA A 119 1.84 5.54 8.86
C ALA A 119 0.87 6.72 8.96
N LEU A 120 0.29 6.95 10.14
CA LEU A 120 -0.61 8.07 10.40
C LEU A 120 0.24 9.33 10.66
N ASN A 121 0.60 9.99 9.58
CA ASN A 121 1.56 11.10 9.57
C ASN A 121 0.91 12.45 9.86
N MET A 122 1.72 13.48 10.14
CA MET A 122 1.25 14.80 10.60
C MET A 122 0.41 14.71 11.87
N TYR A 123 0.75 13.75 12.73
CA TYR A 123 0.00 13.50 13.95
C TYR A 123 0.02 14.69 14.93
N ASP A 124 1.09 15.48 14.91
CA ASP A 124 1.20 16.76 15.64
C ASP A 124 0.16 17.80 15.19
N GLU A 125 -0.25 17.79 13.94
CA GLU A 125 -1.29 18.71 13.45
C GLU A 125 -2.67 18.30 13.96
N LEU A 126 -2.96 17.00 13.99
CA LEU A 126 -4.18 16.47 14.58
C LEU A 126 -4.31 16.87 16.07
N GLU A 127 -3.24 16.69 16.85
CA GLU A 127 -3.20 17.04 18.29
C GLU A 127 -3.33 18.55 18.51
N ARG A 128 -2.68 19.38 17.68
CA ARG A 128 -2.78 20.84 17.74
C ARG A 128 -4.19 21.38 17.58
N HIS A 129 -5.02 20.69 16.79
CA HIS A 129 -6.44 21.04 16.63
C HIS A 129 -7.32 20.54 17.77
N GLY A 130 -6.74 19.95 18.83
CA GLY A 130 -7.44 19.41 19.99
C GLY A 130 -8.26 18.14 19.67
N ASN A 131 -8.08 17.56 18.51
CA ASN A 131 -8.76 16.35 18.10
C ASN A 131 -8.11 15.12 18.76
N LYS A 132 -8.94 14.29 19.38
CA LYS A 132 -8.52 12.97 19.87
C LYS A 132 -8.99 11.92 18.88
N PHE A 133 -8.06 11.14 18.37
CA PHE A 133 -8.35 10.08 17.41
C PHE A 133 -7.88 8.72 17.95
N ASP A 134 -8.81 7.80 18.12
CA ASP A 134 -8.51 6.44 18.55
C ASP A 134 -8.04 5.59 17.36
N HIS A 135 -6.77 5.79 16.98
CA HIS A 135 -6.14 5.02 15.91
C HIS A 135 -6.06 3.51 16.21
N ASN A 136 -6.05 3.11 17.50
CA ASN A 136 -6.05 1.71 17.88
C ASN A 136 -7.40 1.04 17.57
N SER A 137 -8.50 1.73 17.82
CA SER A 137 -9.83 1.22 17.44
C SER A 137 -9.99 1.12 15.94
N LEU A 138 -9.57 2.13 15.17
CA LEU A 138 -9.58 2.05 13.72
C LEU A 138 -8.69 0.90 13.22
N SER A 139 -7.48 0.76 13.76
CA SER A 139 -6.55 -0.32 13.42
C SER A 139 -7.20 -1.70 13.59
N ARG A 140 -7.87 -1.94 14.73
CA ARG A 140 -8.63 -3.19 14.96
C ARG A 140 -9.80 -3.37 14.00
N MET A 141 -10.50 -2.30 13.64
CA MET A 141 -11.64 -2.36 12.71
C MET A 141 -11.20 -2.75 11.30
N ILE A 142 -10.13 -2.13 10.79
CA ILE A 142 -9.63 -2.37 9.44
C ILE A 142 -8.60 -3.51 9.36
N GLY A 143 -8.28 -4.17 10.48
CA GLY A 143 -7.34 -5.29 10.52
C GLY A 143 -5.92 -4.95 10.05
N THR A 144 -5.53 -3.68 10.14
CA THR A 144 -4.26 -3.16 9.65
C THR A 144 -3.59 -2.33 10.74
N PRO A 145 -2.32 -2.58 11.09
CA PRO A 145 -1.60 -1.78 12.07
C PRO A 145 -1.49 -0.31 11.65
N ILE A 146 -1.75 0.60 12.60
CA ILE A 146 -1.63 2.05 12.43
C ILE A 146 -0.60 2.56 13.42
N VAL A 147 0.38 3.31 12.94
CA VAL A 147 1.43 3.92 13.75
C VAL A 147 1.41 5.45 13.57
N PRO A 148 1.18 6.23 14.64
CA PRO A 148 1.32 7.68 14.59
C PRO A 148 2.76 8.08 14.25
N THR A 149 2.94 9.00 13.30
CA THR A 149 4.24 9.46 12.85
C THR A 149 4.27 10.97 12.64
N ILE A 150 5.47 11.56 12.80
CA ILE A 150 5.78 12.93 12.39
C ILE A 150 7.07 12.86 11.57
N SER A 151 6.94 12.68 10.28
CA SER A 151 8.07 12.42 9.38
C SER A 151 9.15 13.50 9.41
N LYS A 152 8.79 14.76 9.73
CA LYS A 152 9.73 15.89 9.85
C LYS A 152 10.69 15.73 11.01
N THR A 153 10.26 15.14 12.12
CA THR A 153 11.05 14.97 13.36
C THR A 153 11.57 13.56 13.55
N GLY A 154 11.04 12.59 12.77
CA GLY A 154 11.34 11.18 12.94
C GLY A 154 10.52 10.48 14.02
N PHE A 155 9.59 11.20 14.68
CA PHE A 155 8.73 10.58 15.68
C PHE A 155 7.95 9.41 15.06
N GLY A 156 7.92 8.27 15.74
CA GLY A 156 7.19 7.08 15.34
C GLY A 156 7.83 6.25 14.21
N ILE A 157 8.93 6.71 13.57
CA ILE A 157 9.54 5.99 12.44
C ILE A 157 10.13 4.64 12.89
N GLU A 158 10.83 4.61 14.02
CA GLU A 158 11.36 3.35 14.56
C GLU A 158 10.25 2.34 14.85
N GLU A 159 9.16 2.77 15.50
CA GLU A 159 8.00 1.92 15.76
C GLU A 159 7.30 1.47 14.46
N LEU A 160 7.23 2.34 13.45
CA LEU A 160 6.69 2.01 12.14
C LEU A 160 7.44 0.81 11.52
N PHE A 161 8.77 0.86 11.48
CA PHE A 161 9.57 -0.24 10.94
C PHE A 161 9.55 -1.48 11.82
N ASN A 162 9.42 -1.35 13.14
CA ASN A 162 9.16 -2.49 14.02
C ASN A 162 7.82 -3.18 13.69
N ARG A 163 6.79 -2.39 13.38
CA ARG A 163 5.50 -2.93 12.92
C ARG A 163 5.60 -3.60 11.56
N VAL A 164 6.37 -3.02 10.63
CA VAL A 164 6.65 -3.64 9.33
C VAL A 164 7.28 -5.03 9.51
N ILE A 165 8.27 -5.17 10.41
CA ILE A 165 8.87 -6.48 10.73
C ILE A 165 7.81 -7.46 11.23
N LYS A 166 6.98 -7.07 12.21
CA LYS A 166 5.93 -7.94 12.77
C LYS A 166 4.91 -8.38 11.72
N VAL A 167 4.52 -7.49 10.81
CA VAL A 167 3.61 -7.82 9.70
C VAL A 167 4.29 -8.78 8.72
N TYR A 168 5.56 -8.55 8.41
CA TYR A 168 6.34 -9.42 7.52
C TYR A 168 6.51 -10.83 8.10
N GLU A 169 6.77 -10.96 9.40
CA GLU A 169 6.91 -12.24 10.11
C GLU A 169 5.54 -12.86 10.49
N GLU A 170 4.42 -12.21 10.14
CA GLU A 170 3.05 -12.65 10.49
C GLU A 170 2.78 -12.71 12.01
N GLU A 171 3.49 -11.90 12.79
CA GLU A 171 3.41 -11.84 14.26
C GLU A 171 2.57 -10.65 14.78
N ASP A 172 2.07 -9.79 13.90
CA ASP A 172 1.29 -8.64 14.34
C ASP A 172 -0.12 -9.06 14.78
N PRO A 173 -0.52 -8.75 16.02
CA PRO A 173 -1.80 -9.23 16.59
C PRO A 173 -3.03 -8.55 15.97
N VAL A 174 -2.85 -7.44 15.25
CA VAL A 174 -3.94 -6.70 14.61
C VAL A 174 -4.17 -7.17 13.18
N LEU A 175 -3.10 -7.65 12.53
CA LEU A 175 -3.16 -8.03 11.12
C LEU A 175 -4.22 -9.11 10.87
N ARG A 176 -5.19 -8.77 10.04
CA ARG A 176 -6.25 -9.69 9.60
C ARG A 176 -6.60 -9.41 8.16
N HIS A 177 -6.85 -10.46 7.39
CA HIS A 177 -7.46 -10.32 6.07
C HIS A 177 -8.91 -9.91 6.21
N ILE A 178 -9.18 -8.66 5.93
CA ILE A 178 -10.55 -8.13 5.89
C ILE A 178 -10.90 -7.72 4.47
N HIS A 179 -12.19 -7.64 4.20
CA HIS A 179 -12.72 -7.07 2.97
C HIS A 179 -13.72 -5.97 3.34
N ILE A 180 -13.67 -4.88 2.59
CA ILE A 180 -14.69 -3.83 2.73
C ILE A 180 -16.01 -4.39 2.22
N ASN A 181 -17.04 -4.30 3.06
CA ASN A 181 -18.38 -4.70 2.67
C ASN A 181 -19.08 -3.51 2.01
N TYR A 182 -19.31 -3.60 0.70
CA TYR A 182 -19.98 -2.57 -0.09
C TYR A 182 -21.51 -2.68 -0.08
N GLY A 183 -22.07 -3.51 0.79
CA GLY A 183 -23.50 -3.78 0.88
C GLY A 183 -23.95 -4.90 -0.07
N ASP A 184 -25.12 -5.47 0.26
CA ASP A 184 -25.61 -6.72 -0.36
C ASP A 184 -25.74 -6.66 -1.90
N VAL A 185 -26.10 -5.49 -2.44
CA VAL A 185 -26.29 -5.32 -3.89
C VAL A 185 -24.95 -5.47 -4.62
N LEU A 186 -23.91 -4.75 -4.15
CA LEU A 186 -22.60 -4.78 -4.77
C LEU A 186 -21.88 -6.10 -4.49
N GLU A 187 -22.00 -6.65 -3.28
CA GLU A 187 -21.39 -7.95 -2.97
C GLU A 187 -21.97 -9.09 -3.84
N LYS A 188 -23.29 -9.06 -4.13
CA LYS A 188 -23.91 -10.00 -5.08
C LYS A 188 -23.40 -9.85 -6.53
N ALA A 189 -23.00 -8.65 -6.93
CA ALA A 189 -22.39 -8.41 -8.23
C ALA A 189 -20.89 -8.79 -8.26
N ILE A 190 -20.14 -8.50 -7.19
CA ILE A 190 -18.71 -8.79 -7.09
C ILE A 190 -18.44 -10.31 -7.07
N TYR A 191 -19.26 -11.08 -6.34
CA TYR A 191 -19.02 -12.50 -6.13
C TYR A 191 -18.88 -13.32 -7.42
N PRO A 192 -19.83 -13.28 -8.39
CA PRO A 192 -19.76 -14.07 -9.62
C PRO A 192 -18.54 -13.65 -10.48
N VAL A 193 -18.23 -12.37 -10.56
CA VAL A 193 -17.08 -11.88 -11.33
C VAL A 193 -15.78 -12.37 -10.70
N ARG A 194 -15.63 -12.24 -9.38
CA ARG A 194 -14.47 -12.77 -8.63
C ARG A 194 -14.33 -14.28 -8.81
N HIS A 195 -15.44 -15.03 -8.80
CA HIS A 195 -15.43 -16.48 -9.01
C HIS A 195 -14.98 -16.84 -10.42
N ALA A 196 -15.49 -16.14 -11.44
CA ALA A 196 -15.06 -16.32 -12.84
C ALA A 196 -13.56 -16.03 -13.02
N LEU A 197 -13.04 -14.96 -12.39
CA LEU A 197 -11.60 -14.64 -12.39
C LEU A 197 -10.74 -15.72 -11.73
N LYS A 198 -11.25 -16.40 -10.70
CA LYS A 198 -10.54 -17.52 -10.05
C LYS A 198 -10.43 -18.76 -10.95
N LEU A 199 -11.46 -18.99 -11.76
CA LEU A 199 -11.50 -20.12 -12.70
C LEU A 199 -10.76 -19.83 -14.01
N ASN A 200 -10.47 -18.57 -14.30
CA ASN A 200 -9.74 -18.18 -15.50
C ASN A 200 -8.23 -18.45 -15.29
N GLY A 201 -7.73 -19.51 -15.92
CA GLY A 201 -6.34 -19.94 -15.85
C GLY A 201 -5.32 -18.92 -16.37
N ASN A 202 -5.77 -17.92 -17.13
CA ASN A 202 -4.92 -16.86 -17.69
C ASN A 202 -4.71 -15.70 -16.70
N VAL A 203 -5.52 -15.61 -15.64
CA VAL A 203 -5.33 -14.61 -14.58
C VAL A 203 -4.40 -15.20 -13.53
N SER A 204 -3.19 -14.65 -13.40
CA SER A 204 -2.20 -15.12 -12.42
C SER A 204 -2.80 -15.33 -11.03
N LYS A 205 -2.38 -16.40 -10.35
CA LYS A 205 -2.84 -16.70 -8.98
C LYS A 205 -2.45 -15.60 -7.98
N SER A 206 -1.38 -14.86 -8.25
CA SER A 206 -0.88 -13.79 -7.41
C SER A 206 -1.68 -12.48 -7.51
N LEU A 207 -2.55 -12.35 -8.53
CA LEU A 207 -3.35 -11.13 -8.70
C LEU A 207 -4.55 -11.07 -7.77
N TYR A 208 -4.88 -9.87 -7.34
CA TYR A 208 -5.93 -9.53 -6.38
C TYR A 208 -7.33 -9.61 -7.01
N LYS A 209 -7.95 -10.83 -7.04
CA LYS A 209 -9.19 -11.11 -7.76
C LYS A 209 -10.38 -10.26 -7.33
N ARG A 210 -10.45 -9.86 -6.05
CA ARG A 210 -11.51 -8.98 -5.56
C ARG A 210 -11.38 -7.59 -6.16
N TYR A 211 -10.18 -7.02 -6.10
CA TYR A 211 -9.88 -5.73 -6.71
C TYR A 211 -10.19 -5.73 -8.21
N LEU A 212 -9.74 -6.75 -8.94
CA LEU A 212 -10.02 -6.89 -10.37
C LEU A 212 -11.52 -7.00 -10.66
N ALA A 213 -12.28 -7.72 -9.82
CA ALA A 213 -13.73 -7.83 -9.98
C ALA A 213 -14.42 -6.48 -9.79
N ILE A 214 -14.01 -5.69 -8.79
CA ILE A 214 -14.53 -4.34 -8.56
C ILE A 214 -14.21 -3.44 -9.76
N LYS A 215 -12.96 -3.45 -10.24
CA LYS A 215 -12.54 -2.64 -11.40
C LYS A 215 -13.25 -3.03 -12.70
N LEU A 216 -13.55 -4.31 -12.92
CA LEU A 216 -14.36 -4.74 -14.05
C LEU A 216 -15.81 -4.24 -13.95
N LEU A 217 -16.38 -4.22 -12.75
CA LEU A 217 -17.73 -3.66 -12.53
C LEU A 217 -17.76 -2.13 -12.68
N GLU A 218 -16.65 -1.45 -12.39
CA GLU A 218 -16.45 -0.02 -12.64
C GLU A 218 -16.21 0.30 -14.14
N GLY A 219 -16.00 -0.71 -14.98
CA GLY A 219 -15.69 -0.53 -16.41
C GLY A 219 -14.27 -0.04 -16.67
N ASP A 220 -13.31 -0.41 -15.81
CA ASP A 220 -11.89 -0.03 -15.95
C ASP A 220 -11.30 -0.64 -17.25
N PRO A 221 -10.96 0.19 -18.27
CA PRO A 221 -10.58 -0.32 -19.59
C PRO A 221 -9.24 -1.07 -19.58
N GLU A 222 -8.35 -0.77 -18.65
CA GLU A 222 -7.07 -1.46 -18.55
C GLU A 222 -7.27 -2.88 -17.99
N VAL A 223 -8.11 -3.01 -16.96
CA VAL A 223 -8.44 -4.33 -16.40
C VAL A 223 -9.24 -5.16 -17.40
N GLU A 224 -10.17 -4.54 -18.14
CA GLU A 224 -10.88 -5.23 -19.23
C GLU A 224 -9.92 -5.74 -20.30
N SER A 225 -8.98 -4.90 -20.74
CA SER A 225 -7.97 -5.28 -21.73
C SER A 225 -7.09 -6.41 -21.22
N PHE A 226 -6.61 -6.31 -19.99
CA PHE A 226 -5.80 -7.33 -19.33
C PHE A 226 -6.50 -8.69 -19.26
N VAL A 227 -7.77 -8.70 -18.88
CA VAL A 227 -8.59 -9.95 -18.82
C VAL A 227 -8.90 -10.50 -20.21
N LYS A 228 -9.06 -9.64 -21.24
CA LYS A 228 -9.29 -10.04 -22.63
C LYS A 228 -8.05 -10.64 -23.29
N ILE A 229 -6.87 -10.06 -23.06
CA ILE A 229 -5.58 -10.60 -23.58
C ILE A 229 -5.37 -12.03 -23.09
N GLY A 230 -5.78 -12.34 -21.86
CA GLY A 230 -5.81 -13.71 -21.36
C GLY A 230 -6.74 -14.69 -22.13
N ARG A 231 -7.62 -14.21 -23.01
CA ARG A 231 -8.47 -15.05 -23.89
C ARG A 231 -7.90 -15.27 -25.29
N ALA A 232 -6.89 -14.51 -25.68
CA ALA A 232 -6.37 -14.52 -27.07
C ALA A 232 -5.30 -15.60 -27.34
N HIS A 233 -4.99 -16.44 -26.37
CA HIS A 233 -4.02 -17.54 -26.51
C HIS A 233 -4.67 -18.92 -26.30
N VAL A 234 -5.89 -19.10 -26.82
CA VAL A 234 -6.51 -20.44 -26.98
C VAL A 234 -6.70 -20.72 -28.44
#